data_11666edb781025182879d6facd362e8a
#
_entry.id   11666edb781025182879d6facd362e8a
#
_cell.length_a   1.000
_cell.length_b   1.000
_cell.length_c   1.000
_cell.angle_alpha   90.00
_cell.angle_beta   90.00
_cell.angle_gamma   90.00
#
_symmetry.space_group_name_H-M   'P 1'
#
loop_
_entity.id
_entity.type
_entity.pdbx_description
1 polymer ?
#
loop_
_entity_poly.entity_id
_entity_poly.type
_entity_poly.pdbx_seq_one_letter_code
_entity_poly.pdbx_strand_id
1 'polypeptide(L)'
;LRGRVGRSNRTAYAFLLYRRDRMLTEVAEKRLSAIREFSDFGSGFKIAMKDLEIRGAGNVLGKSQHGHMAAVGYDLYCKMLNEAVNDLKGIKNEYSFETNVDLSVDAYIPSTYIKSEYQKLDIYKRIAAIESEEELSDMKDELVDRYGSLSTPAVNLLNIALIKSMAHKIGIMEMKGTIEDGPSGCYKTVMKVYPKAEINTEAIPDFIDSFGGAMRLVGGSQPQFIWRVTKKKYNNAGEYLTGIKEMLKLMQNKLQL
;
A
#
# COMPACT_ATOMS: atom_id res chain seq x y z
N LEU A 1 32.16 -7.85 0.51
CA LEU A 1 32.41 -9.19 1.08
C LEU A 1 31.14 -10.02 1.11
N ARG A 2 30.00 -9.46 1.57
CA ARG A 2 28.72 -10.18 1.62
C ARG A 2 28.26 -10.66 0.23
N GLY A 3 28.41 -9.87 -0.82
CA GLY A 3 28.04 -10.26 -2.20
C GLY A 3 28.84 -11.44 -2.77
N ARG A 4 29.77 -11.98 -2.00
CA ARG A 4 30.54 -13.18 -2.35
C ARG A 4 30.09 -14.43 -1.61
N VAL A 5 29.20 -14.30 -0.64
CA VAL A 5 28.65 -15.38 0.18
C VAL A 5 27.20 -15.66 -0.23
N GLY A 6 26.79 -16.92 -0.26
CA GLY A 6 25.39 -17.26 -0.56
C GLY A 6 25.03 -17.26 -2.05
N ARG A 7 25.91 -17.73 -2.93
CA ARG A 7 25.69 -17.87 -4.39
C ARG A 7 25.25 -19.26 -4.82
N SER A 8 24.90 -20.14 -3.89
CA SER A 8 24.45 -21.50 -4.14
C SER A 8 23.21 -21.82 -3.33
N ASN A 9 22.57 -22.94 -3.59
CA ASN A 9 21.38 -23.41 -2.86
C ASN A 9 21.66 -23.85 -1.41
N ARG A 10 22.86 -23.61 -0.90
CA ARG A 10 23.25 -23.95 0.48
C ARG A 10 23.30 -22.71 1.35
N THR A 11 22.85 -22.86 2.60
CA THR A 11 22.98 -21.81 3.61
C THR A 11 24.45 -21.46 3.82
N ALA A 12 24.79 -20.20 3.73
CA ALA A 12 26.14 -19.71 3.89
C ALA A 12 26.21 -18.64 4.99
N TYR A 13 27.32 -18.61 5.72
CA TYR A 13 27.54 -17.70 6.85
C TYR A 13 28.72 -16.79 6.57
N ALA A 14 28.61 -15.51 6.94
CA ALA A 14 29.69 -14.54 6.93
C ALA A 14 29.93 -14.03 8.36
N PHE A 15 31.15 -14.19 8.87
CA PHE A 15 31.54 -13.71 10.19
C PHE A 15 32.38 -12.44 10.05
N LEU A 16 31.91 -11.35 10.65
CA LEU A 16 32.64 -10.09 10.70
C LEU A 16 33.31 -9.98 12.04
N LEU A 17 34.65 -10.11 12.03
CA LEU A 17 35.47 -10.07 13.23
C LEU A 17 35.99 -8.66 13.50
N TYR A 18 35.94 -8.21 14.75
CA TYR A 18 36.52 -6.97 15.21
C TYR A 18 37.21 -7.17 16.56
N ARG A 19 38.20 -6.33 16.86
CA ARG A 19 38.97 -6.40 18.12
C ARG A 19 38.07 -5.94 19.28
N ARG A 20 38.01 -6.75 20.34
CA ARG A 20 37.16 -6.51 21.51
C ARG A 20 37.60 -5.32 22.36
N ASP A 21 38.92 -4.99 22.29
CA ASP A 21 39.57 -3.90 23.01
C ASP A 21 39.53 -2.54 22.30
N ARG A 22 38.95 -2.46 21.10
CA ARG A 22 38.73 -1.20 20.36
C ARG A 22 37.26 -0.81 20.33
N MET A 23 37.00 0.40 20.80
CA MET A 23 35.67 1.01 20.58
C MET A 23 35.48 1.22 19.09
N LEU A 24 34.33 0.73 18.59
CA LEU A 24 33.92 0.98 17.20
C LEU A 24 33.56 2.47 17.05
N THR A 25 33.92 3.04 15.91
CA THR A 25 33.41 4.37 15.56
C THR A 25 31.90 4.29 15.28
N GLU A 26 31.17 5.35 15.55
CA GLU A 26 29.73 5.43 15.29
C GLU A 26 29.35 4.99 13.84
N VAL A 27 30.17 5.37 12.87
CA VAL A 27 30.02 4.95 11.47
C VAL A 27 30.22 3.44 11.28
N ALA A 28 31.19 2.84 11.98
CA ALA A 28 31.42 1.40 11.91
C ALA A 28 30.28 0.62 12.55
N GLU A 29 29.73 1.12 13.66
CA GLU A 29 28.59 0.53 14.36
C GLU A 29 27.33 0.58 13.50
N LYS A 30 27.02 1.72 12.89
CA LYS A 30 25.91 1.88 11.93
C LYS A 30 26.03 0.94 10.73
N ARG A 31 27.24 0.74 10.19
CA ARG A 31 27.50 -0.19 9.09
C ARG A 31 27.30 -1.66 9.48
N LEU A 32 27.78 -2.04 10.66
CA LEU A 32 27.57 -3.39 11.17
C LEU A 32 26.10 -3.67 11.44
N SER A 33 25.37 -2.70 12.01
CA SER A 33 23.93 -2.79 12.21
C SER A 33 23.18 -2.94 10.87
N ALA A 34 23.52 -2.16 9.85
CA ALA A 34 22.93 -2.28 8.52
C ALA A 34 23.16 -3.66 7.89
N ILE A 35 24.35 -4.23 8.01
CA ILE A 35 24.64 -5.58 7.51
C ILE A 35 23.86 -6.66 8.27
N ARG A 36 23.64 -6.46 9.57
CA ARG A 36 22.86 -7.38 10.42
C ARG A 36 21.37 -7.28 10.13
N GLU A 37 20.85 -6.06 9.96
CA GLU A 37 19.46 -5.76 9.69
C GLU A 37 19.01 -6.30 8.33
N PHE A 38 19.85 -6.11 7.30
CA PHE A 38 19.54 -6.53 5.93
C PHE A 38 20.24 -7.85 5.58
N SER A 39 19.99 -8.91 6.36
CA SER A 39 20.59 -10.24 6.12
C SER A 39 19.91 -11.07 5.04
N ASP A 40 18.76 -10.65 4.54
CA ASP A 40 17.98 -11.40 3.57
C ASP A 40 18.58 -11.39 2.16
N PHE A 41 18.18 -12.40 1.37
CA PHE A 41 18.59 -12.53 -0.04
C PHE A 41 18.07 -11.31 -0.83
N GLY A 42 18.90 -10.72 -1.69
CA GLY A 42 18.51 -9.56 -2.50
C GLY A 42 18.68 -8.19 -1.79
N SER A 43 18.95 -8.13 -0.50
CA SER A 43 19.09 -6.87 0.24
C SER A 43 20.38 -6.07 -0.05
N GLY A 44 21.17 -6.48 -1.05
CA GLY A 44 22.39 -5.76 -1.45
C GLY A 44 22.16 -4.29 -1.78
N PHE A 45 21.05 -3.98 -2.44
CA PHE A 45 20.63 -2.61 -2.74
C PHE A 45 20.32 -1.82 -1.46
N LYS A 46 19.55 -2.41 -0.52
CA LYS A 46 19.22 -1.78 0.78
C LYS A 46 20.48 -1.45 1.60
N ILE A 47 21.46 -2.35 1.59
CA ILE A 47 22.77 -2.11 2.26
C ILE A 47 23.55 -1.00 1.57
N ALA A 48 23.58 -0.98 0.23
CA ALA A 48 24.24 0.08 -0.53
C ALA A 48 23.60 1.45 -0.25
N MET A 49 22.28 1.51 -0.19
CA MET A 49 21.54 2.73 0.16
C MET A 49 21.81 3.16 1.60
N LYS A 50 21.85 2.22 2.56
CA LYS A 50 22.18 2.53 3.96
C LYS A 50 23.64 2.99 4.12
N ASP A 51 24.59 2.42 3.37
CA ASP A 51 25.98 2.90 3.36
C ASP A 51 26.10 4.32 2.75
N LEU A 52 25.30 4.64 1.72
CA LEU A 52 25.17 5.99 1.15
C LEU A 52 24.59 6.98 2.17
N GLU A 53 23.58 6.58 2.92
CA GLU A 53 22.99 7.36 4.01
C GLU A 53 24.01 7.63 5.12
N ILE A 54 24.77 6.60 5.54
CA ILE A 54 25.79 6.69 6.60
C ILE A 54 26.98 7.57 6.16
N ARG A 55 27.39 7.51 4.90
CA ARG A 55 28.47 8.34 4.32
C ARG A 55 28.02 9.77 4.04
N GLY A 56 26.71 10.03 4.08
CA GLY A 56 26.12 11.23 3.51
C GLY A 56 26.10 11.16 1.98
N ALA A 57 24.95 11.31 1.36
CA ALA A 57 24.77 11.25 -0.10
C ALA A 57 25.49 12.40 -0.88
N GLY A 58 26.53 12.96 -0.28
CA GLY A 58 27.21 14.19 -0.63
C GLY A 58 27.80 14.32 -1.99
N ASN A 59 28.08 13.22 -2.65
CA ASN A 59 28.72 13.27 -3.96
C ASN A 59 27.78 12.94 -5.13
N VAL A 60 26.58 12.44 -4.86
CA VAL A 60 25.65 12.03 -5.94
C VAL A 60 24.62 13.11 -6.27
N LEU A 61 24.22 13.92 -5.29
CA LEU A 61 23.11 14.88 -5.43
C LEU A 61 23.51 16.36 -5.23
N GLY A 62 24.80 16.66 -5.02
CA GLY A 62 25.29 18.02 -4.81
C GLY A 62 25.20 18.51 -3.35
N LYS A 63 26.08 19.46 -2.99
CA LYS A 63 26.26 19.92 -1.59
C LYS A 63 25.05 20.60 -0.95
N SER A 64 24.11 21.11 -1.74
CA SER A 64 22.93 21.84 -1.26
C SER A 64 21.77 20.96 -0.78
N GLN A 65 21.77 19.66 -1.10
CA GLN A 65 20.65 18.76 -0.79
C GLN A 65 20.85 17.89 0.46
N HIS A 66 22.03 17.93 1.07
CA HIS A 66 22.38 17.13 2.25
C HIS A 66 21.49 17.35 3.46
N GLY A 67 21.12 18.59 3.73
CA GLY A 67 20.34 18.96 4.90
C GLY A 67 18.88 18.44 4.85
N HIS A 68 18.31 18.40 3.66
CA HIS A 68 16.90 18.01 3.49
C HIS A 68 16.71 16.50 3.60
N MET A 69 17.58 15.70 3.00
CA MET A 69 17.47 14.24 3.05
C MET A 69 17.71 13.67 4.45
N ALA A 70 18.64 14.29 5.22
CA ALA A 70 18.89 13.89 6.61
C ALA A 70 17.77 14.32 7.56
N ALA A 71 17.07 15.43 7.27
CA ALA A 71 16.01 15.96 8.11
C ALA A 71 14.67 15.24 7.94
N VAL A 72 14.34 14.77 6.72
CA VAL A 72 13.02 14.18 6.40
C VAL A 72 13.04 12.66 6.21
N GLY A 73 14.23 12.05 6.15
CA GLY A 73 14.38 10.63 5.83
C GLY A 73 14.32 10.35 4.32
N TYR A 74 14.93 9.24 3.92
CA TYR A 74 15.11 8.90 2.50
C TYR A 74 13.77 8.65 1.78
N ASP A 75 12.88 7.88 2.39
CA ASP A 75 11.62 7.50 1.77
C ASP A 75 10.72 8.72 1.51
N LEU A 76 10.64 9.64 2.49
CA LEU A 76 9.88 10.87 2.35
C LEU A 76 10.52 11.83 1.33
N TYR A 77 11.86 11.89 1.30
CA TYR A 77 12.57 12.67 0.29
C TYR A 77 12.31 12.16 -1.13
N CYS A 78 12.36 10.84 -1.34
CA CYS A 78 12.04 10.24 -2.65
C CYS A 78 10.59 10.48 -3.07
N LYS A 79 9.65 10.41 -2.12
CA LYS A 79 8.25 10.74 -2.38
C LYS A 79 8.08 12.19 -2.82
N MET A 80 8.65 13.14 -2.07
CA MET A 80 8.62 14.56 -2.42
C MET A 80 9.30 14.85 -3.77
N LEU A 81 10.39 14.14 -4.09
CA LEU A 81 11.06 14.29 -5.37
C LEU A 81 10.21 13.78 -6.52
N ASN A 82 9.55 12.64 -6.37
CA ASN A 82 8.64 12.10 -7.36
C ASN A 82 7.43 13.02 -7.57
N GLU A 83 6.86 13.56 -6.51
CA GLU A 83 5.78 14.55 -6.56
C GLU A 83 6.23 15.77 -7.36
N ALA A 84 7.41 16.35 -7.05
CA ALA A 84 7.95 17.50 -7.77
C ALA A 84 8.25 17.21 -9.26
N VAL A 85 8.73 16.01 -9.58
CA VAL A 85 8.97 15.58 -10.98
C VAL A 85 7.66 15.42 -11.74
N ASN A 86 6.63 14.89 -11.09
CA ASN A 86 5.31 14.75 -11.70
C ASN A 86 4.67 16.13 -11.96
N ASP A 87 4.80 17.08 -11.02
CA ASP A 87 4.36 18.46 -11.21
C ASP A 87 5.05 19.12 -12.41
N LEU A 88 6.38 18.97 -12.53
CA LEU A 88 7.14 19.50 -13.65
C LEU A 88 6.78 18.88 -15.01
N LYS A 89 6.35 17.61 -15.00
CA LYS A 89 5.89 16.90 -16.20
C LYS A 89 4.43 17.23 -16.55
N GLY A 90 3.74 18.04 -15.74
CA GLY A 90 2.32 18.33 -15.92
C GLY A 90 1.41 17.11 -15.64
N ILE A 91 1.97 16.06 -15.01
CA ILE A 91 1.19 14.93 -14.53
C ILE A 91 0.42 15.46 -13.31
N LYS A 92 -0.91 15.50 -13.40
CA LYS A 92 -1.75 15.94 -12.28
C LYS A 92 -1.38 15.14 -11.04
N ASN A 93 -1.00 15.85 -9.96
CA ASN A 93 -0.68 15.21 -8.71
C ASN A 93 -1.88 14.44 -8.18
N GLU A 94 -1.64 13.25 -7.66
CA GLU A 94 -2.60 12.55 -6.84
C GLU A 94 -3.08 13.46 -5.71
N TYR A 95 -4.32 13.32 -5.32
CA TYR A 95 -4.94 14.15 -4.28
C TYR A 95 -4.09 14.18 -3.00
N SER A 96 -3.97 15.36 -2.38
CA SER A 96 -3.15 15.60 -1.18
C SER A 96 -3.77 15.06 0.13
N PHE A 97 -4.67 14.06 0.05
CA PHE A 97 -5.29 13.44 1.22
C PHE A 97 -4.95 11.95 1.32
N GLU A 98 -5.08 11.37 2.49
CA GLU A 98 -4.97 9.93 2.70
C GLU A 98 -6.35 9.28 2.67
N THR A 99 -6.51 8.25 1.85
CA THR A 99 -7.76 7.47 1.79
C THR A 99 -7.82 6.49 2.96
N ASN A 100 -8.90 6.53 3.73
CA ASN A 100 -9.18 5.56 4.79
C ASN A 100 -10.25 4.57 4.33
N VAL A 101 -9.96 3.27 4.45
CA VAL A 101 -10.88 2.18 4.11
C VAL A 101 -11.14 1.32 5.34
N ASP A 102 -12.36 1.37 5.84
CA ASP A 102 -12.84 0.58 6.99
C ASP A 102 -14.05 -0.24 6.54
N LEU A 103 -13.82 -1.49 6.21
CA LEU A 103 -14.85 -2.44 5.79
C LEU A 103 -15.03 -3.51 6.86
N SER A 104 -16.27 -3.88 7.15
CA SER A 104 -16.59 -4.96 8.11
C SER A 104 -16.22 -6.34 7.54
N VAL A 105 -14.92 -6.55 7.29
CA VAL A 105 -14.35 -7.76 6.69
C VAL A 105 -13.07 -8.11 7.41
N ASP A 106 -12.91 -9.38 7.79
CA ASP A 106 -11.66 -9.88 8.35
C ASP A 106 -10.52 -9.82 7.31
N ALA A 107 -9.51 -9.00 7.60
CA ALA A 107 -8.41 -8.72 6.69
C ALA A 107 -7.10 -8.58 7.46
N TYR A 108 -6.35 -9.66 7.59
CA TYR A 108 -5.08 -9.71 8.30
C TYR A 108 -4.24 -10.90 7.86
N ILE A 109 -2.94 -10.87 8.18
CA ILE A 109 -2.03 -12.00 8.00
C ILE A 109 -2.01 -12.81 9.30
N PRO A 110 -2.51 -14.07 9.33
CA PRO A 110 -2.46 -14.91 10.51
C PRO A 110 -1.01 -15.14 10.98
N SER A 111 -0.78 -15.20 12.30
CA SER A 111 0.54 -15.50 12.86
C SER A 111 1.00 -16.93 12.54
N THR A 112 0.06 -17.83 12.23
CA THR A 112 0.34 -19.18 11.74
C THR A 112 0.88 -19.20 10.31
N TYR A 113 0.55 -18.20 9.49
CA TYR A 113 0.99 -18.07 8.12
C TYR A 113 2.39 -17.46 8.01
N ILE A 114 2.63 -16.34 8.70
CA ILE A 114 3.96 -15.73 8.81
C ILE A 114 4.33 -15.61 10.29
N LYS A 115 5.27 -16.44 10.74
CA LYS A 115 5.68 -16.53 12.14
C LYS A 115 6.56 -15.36 12.59
N SER A 116 7.34 -14.80 11.70
CA SER A 116 8.26 -13.69 12.00
C SER A 116 7.52 -12.36 11.95
N GLU A 117 7.41 -11.67 13.07
CA GLU A 117 6.79 -10.34 13.16
C GLU A 117 7.49 -9.30 12.27
N TYR A 118 8.81 -9.40 12.13
CA TYR A 118 9.57 -8.53 11.24
C TYR A 118 9.19 -8.74 9.76
N GLN A 119 9.14 -10.00 9.29
CA GLN A 119 8.73 -10.33 7.94
C GLN A 119 7.26 -9.94 7.69
N LYS A 120 6.41 -10.17 8.69
CA LYS A 120 5.00 -9.80 8.64
C LYS A 120 4.83 -8.29 8.45
N LEU A 121 5.59 -7.46 9.18
CA LEU A 121 5.58 -6.01 9.03
C LEU A 121 6.06 -5.56 7.64
N ASP A 122 7.12 -6.17 7.12
CA ASP A 122 7.60 -5.91 5.76
C ASP A 122 6.54 -6.23 4.70
N ILE A 123 5.88 -7.38 4.83
CA ILE A 123 4.77 -7.78 3.95
C ILE A 123 3.59 -6.80 4.05
N TYR A 124 3.20 -6.35 5.26
CA TYR A 124 2.15 -5.33 5.39
C TYR A 124 2.49 -4.03 4.67
N LYS A 125 3.74 -3.56 4.76
CA LYS A 125 4.20 -2.36 4.04
C LYS A 125 4.11 -2.54 2.52
N ARG A 126 4.53 -3.69 2.03
CA ARG A 126 4.48 -4.00 0.59
C ARG A 126 3.04 -4.16 0.09
N ILE A 127 2.17 -4.78 0.88
CA ILE A 127 0.73 -4.87 0.56
C ILE A 127 0.11 -3.46 0.52
N ALA A 128 0.46 -2.59 1.47
CA ALA A 128 -0.06 -1.22 1.50
C ALA A 128 0.37 -0.36 0.30
N ALA A 129 1.43 -0.76 -0.40
CA ALA A 129 1.95 -0.10 -1.59
C ALA A 129 1.38 -0.64 -2.91
N ILE A 130 0.41 -1.57 -2.89
CA ILE A 130 -0.23 -2.12 -4.09
C ILE A 130 -1.11 -1.05 -4.76
N GLU A 131 -0.85 -0.77 -6.04
CA GLU A 131 -1.55 0.24 -6.82
C GLU A 131 -2.26 -0.32 -8.06
N SER A 132 -1.95 -1.56 -8.46
CA SER A 132 -2.50 -2.20 -9.66
C SER A 132 -2.92 -3.66 -9.44
N GLU A 133 -3.74 -4.17 -10.36
CA GLU A 133 -4.14 -5.60 -10.38
C GLU A 133 -2.94 -6.53 -10.64
N GLU A 134 -1.94 -6.06 -11.42
CA GLU A 134 -0.71 -6.82 -11.70
C GLU A 134 0.11 -6.97 -10.42
N GLU A 135 0.36 -5.88 -9.71
CA GLU A 135 1.09 -5.90 -8.44
C GLU A 135 0.37 -6.76 -7.38
N LEU A 136 -0.97 -6.74 -7.37
CA LEU A 136 -1.76 -7.60 -6.50
C LEU A 136 -1.56 -9.08 -6.86
N SER A 137 -1.51 -9.43 -8.15
CA SER A 137 -1.26 -10.80 -8.61
C SER A 137 0.15 -11.25 -8.23
N ASP A 138 1.16 -10.43 -8.53
CA ASP A 138 2.55 -10.71 -8.21
C ASP A 138 2.76 -10.93 -6.70
N MET A 139 2.12 -10.10 -5.87
CA MET A 139 2.16 -10.26 -4.43
C MET A 139 1.50 -11.54 -3.96
N LYS A 140 0.37 -11.95 -4.57
CA LYS A 140 -0.27 -13.23 -4.27
C LYS A 140 0.64 -14.41 -4.60
N ASP A 141 1.24 -14.40 -5.78
CA ASP A 141 2.11 -15.46 -6.25
C ASP A 141 3.35 -15.58 -5.37
N GLU A 142 3.98 -14.46 -5.01
CA GLU A 142 5.11 -14.46 -4.07
C GLU A 142 4.73 -15.01 -2.69
N LEU A 143 3.57 -14.63 -2.16
CA LEU A 143 3.13 -15.12 -0.85
C LEU A 143 2.83 -16.63 -0.88
N VAL A 144 2.23 -17.12 -1.96
CA VAL A 144 1.97 -18.56 -2.15
C VAL A 144 3.27 -19.34 -2.27
N ASP A 145 4.24 -18.85 -3.05
CA ASP A 145 5.54 -19.48 -3.23
C ASP A 145 6.34 -19.58 -1.90
N ARG A 146 6.28 -18.53 -1.09
CA ARG A 146 7.09 -18.44 0.14
C ARG A 146 6.46 -19.10 1.35
N TYR A 147 5.14 -19.01 1.47
CA TYR A 147 4.43 -19.37 2.70
C TYR A 147 3.29 -20.39 2.46
N GLY A 148 3.05 -20.79 1.22
CA GLY A 148 1.97 -21.71 0.86
C GLY A 148 0.63 -21.00 0.65
N SER A 149 -0.46 -21.77 0.63
CA SER A 149 -1.81 -21.28 0.30
C SER A 149 -2.25 -20.12 1.19
N LEU A 150 -2.77 -19.06 0.56
CA LEU A 150 -3.30 -17.89 1.25
C LEU A 150 -4.59 -18.22 2.02
N SER A 151 -4.68 -17.73 3.23
CA SER A 151 -5.92 -17.74 4.00
C SER A 151 -6.91 -16.68 3.48
N THR A 152 -8.22 -16.87 3.69
CA THR A 152 -9.24 -15.90 3.31
C THR A 152 -8.97 -14.49 3.87
N PRO A 153 -8.60 -14.29 5.15
CA PRO A 153 -8.25 -12.95 5.65
C PRO A 153 -7.05 -12.31 4.93
N ALA A 154 -6.06 -13.10 4.52
CA ALA A 154 -4.91 -12.57 3.78
C ALA A 154 -5.30 -12.15 2.35
N VAL A 155 -6.16 -12.91 1.68
CA VAL A 155 -6.73 -12.53 0.37
C VAL A 155 -7.57 -11.26 0.49
N ASN A 156 -8.38 -11.14 1.53
CA ASN A 156 -9.17 -9.94 1.79
C ASN A 156 -8.29 -8.71 2.00
N LEU A 157 -7.19 -8.85 2.76
CA LEU A 157 -6.23 -7.77 2.99
C LEU A 157 -5.63 -7.24 1.68
N LEU A 158 -5.22 -8.14 0.78
CA LEU A 158 -4.71 -7.79 -0.54
C LEU A 158 -5.76 -7.04 -1.37
N ASN A 159 -7.00 -7.52 -1.38
CA ASN A 159 -8.09 -6.84 -2.08
C ASN A 159 -8.41 -5.46 -1.50
N ILE A 160 -8.37 -5.30 -0.17
CA ILE A 160 -8.60 -4.00 0.49
C ILE A 160 -7.48 -3.01 0.15
N ALA A 161 -6.22 -3.45 0.04
CA ALA A 161 -5.13 -2.59 -0.38
C ALA A 161 -5.37 -2.03 -1.80
N LEU A 162 -5.75 -2.87 -2.75
CA LEU A 162 -6.10 -2.43 -4.09
C LEU A 162 -7.34 -1.51 -4.10
N ILE A 163 -8.39 -1.83 -3.32
CA ILE A 163 -9.57 -0.97 -3.16
C ILE A 163 -9.17 0.41 -2.64
N LYS A 164 -8.25 0.48 -1.67
CA LYS A 164 -7.74 1.75 -1.13
C LYS A 164 -7.08 2.59 -2.22
N SER A 165 -6.21 1.99 -3.03
CA SER A 165 -5.55 2.66 -4.16
C SER A 165 -6.56 3.15 -5.21
N MET A 166 -7.49 2.28 -5.63
CA MET A 166 -8.54 2.65 -6.58
C MET A 166 -9.43 3.79 -6.06
N ALA A 167 -9.83 3.74 -4.80
CA ALA A 167 -10.63 4.78 -4.14
C ALA A 167 -9.87 6.11 -4.09
N HIS A 168 -8.57 6.09 -3.78
CA HIS A 168 -7.72 7.27 -3.78
C HIS A 168 -7.68 7.96 -5.15
N LYS A 169 -7.46 7.18 -6.20
CA LYS A 169 -7.39 7.67 -7.60
C LYS A 169 -8.68 8.37 -8.05
N ILE A 170 -9.82 7.97 -7.51
CA ILE A 170 -11.15 8.56 -7.83
C ILE A 170 -11.45 9.79 -6.94
N GLY A 171 -10.67 10.04 -5.92
CA GLY A 171 -10.93 11.14 -4.98
C GLY A 171 -11.82 10.77 -3.80
N ILE A 172 -11.86 9.49 -3.39
CA ILE A 172 -12.59 9.04 -2.20
C ILE A 172 -11.66 9.11 -0.99
N MET A 173 -12.00 9.98 -0.01
CA MET A 173 -11.24 10.16 1.23
C MET A 173 -11.52 9.06 2.25
N GLU A 174 -12.75 8.64 2.36
CA GLU A 174 -13.18 7.66 3.36
C GLU A 174 -14.16 6.68 2.72
N MET A 175 -13.93 5.39 2.92
CA MET A 175 -14.86 4.33 2.56
C MET A 175 -15.17 3.52 3.81
N LYS A 176 -16.43 3.52 4.25
CA LYS A 176 -16.89 2.77 5.42
C LYS A 176 -17.94 1.75 5.02
N GLY A 177 -17.64 0.47 5.25
CA GLY A 177 -18.56 -0.63 5.04
C GLY A 177 -19.14 -1.15 6.36
N THR A 178 -20.45 -1.25 6.45
CA THR A 178 -21.15 -1.82 7.60
C THR A 178 -22.11 -2.89 7.14
N ILE A 179 -22.40 -3.83 8.03
CA ILE A 179 -23.46 -4.82 7.84
C ILE A 179 -24.66 -4.32 8.61
N GLU A 180 -25.76 -4.04 7.90
CA GLU A 180 -27.05 -3.70 8.51
C GLU A 180 -27.82 -5.01 8.71
N ASP A 181 -28.26 -5.27 9.96
CA ASP A 181 -29.06 -6.43 10.29
C ASP A 181 -30.51 -6.21 9.83
N GLY A 182 -31.11 -7.30 9.35
CA GLY A 182 -32.48 -7.29 8.87
C GLY A 182 -32.87 -8.64 8.23
N PRO A 183 -34.11 -8.85 7.80
CA PRO A 183 -34.57 -10.14 7.27
C PRO A 183 -33.74 -10.70 6.10
N SER A 184 -33.06 -9.83 5.37
CA SER A 184 -32.17 -10.22 4.25
C SER A 184 -30.73 -9.81 4.45
N GLY A 185 -30.38 -9.13 5.56
CA GLY A 185 -29.07 -8.53 5.78
C GLY A 185 -28.63 -7.63 4.60
N CYS A 186 -27.89 -6.57 4.86
CA CYS A 186 -27.47 -5.64 3.83
C CYS A 186 -26.03 -5.19 4.09
N TYR A 187 -25.18 -5.21 3.05
CA TYR A 187 -23.94 -4.47 3.05
C TYR A 187 -24.23 -3.02 2.68
N LYS A 188 -23.82 -2.09 3.53
CA LYS A 188 -23.89 -0.66 3.28
C LYS A 188 -22.49 -0.09 3.21
N THR A 189 -22.13 0.46 2.07
CA THR A 189 -20.85 1.15 1.84
C THR A 189 -21.11 2.64 1.71
N VAL A 190 -20.48 3.44 2.55
CA VAL A 190 -20.51 4.90 2.50
C VAL A 190 -19.16 5.38 2.02
N MET A 191 -19.13 6.17 0.96
CA MET A 191 -17.93 6.71 0.33
C MET A 191 -18.00 8.23 0.36
N LYS A 192 -17.10 8.87 1.12
CA LYS A 192 -16.99 10.33 1.17
C LYS A 192 -16.00 10.80 0.12
N VAL A 193 -16.46 11.72 -0.68
CA VAL A 193 -15.68 12.31 -1.77
C VAL A 193 -14.87 13.51 -1.26
N TYR A 194 -13.64 13.63 -1.74
CA TYR A 194 -12.82 14.82 -1.49
C TYR A 194 -13.46 16.06 -2.13
N PRO A 195 -13.62 17.18 -1.41
CA PRO A 195 -14.34 18.35 -1.93
C PRO A 195 -13.75 18.98 -3.19
N LYS A 196 -12.45 18.72 -3.44
CA LYS A 196 -11.75 19.20 -4.64
C LYS A 196 -11.48 18.08 -5.66
N ALA A 197 -12.16 16.94 -5.53
CA ALA A 197 -12.04 15.87 -6.52
C ALA A 197 -12.63 16.32 -7.86
N GLU A 198 -11.89 16.06 -8.92
CA GLU A 198 -12.33 16.35 -10.30
C GLU A 198 -13.28 15.22 -10.74
N ILE A 199 -14.57 15.40 -10.49
CA ILE A 199 -15.62 14.44 -10.84
C ILE A 199 -16.54 15.06 -11.89
N ASN A 200 -16.82 14.30 -12.95
CA ASN A 200 -17.85 14.66 -13.93
C ASN A 200 -19.24 14.59 -13.29
N THR A 201 -19.73 15.74 -12.86
CA THR A 201 -21.03 15.85 -12.17
C THR A 201 -22.21 15.56 -13.09
N GLU A 202 -22.06 15.77 -14.41
CA GLU A 202 -23.11 15.48 -15.39
C GLU A 202 -23.36 13.98 -15.56
N ALA A 203 -22.33 13.15 -15.37
CA ALA A 203 -22.41 11.70 -15.47
C ALA A 203 -22.93 11.02 -14.18
N ILE A 204 -23.09 11.75 -13.07
CA ILE A 204 -23.54 11.18 -11.79
C ILE A 204 -24.92 10.53 -11.87
N PRO A 205 -25.94 11.12 -12.49
CA PRO A 205 -27.25 10.47 -12.61
C PRO A 205 -27.16 9.12 -13.31
N ASP A 206 -26.51 9.06 -14.47
CA ASP A 206 -26.34 7.82 -15.25
C ASP A 206 -25.51 6.76 -14.50
N PHE A 207 -24.55 7.21 -13.70
CA PHE A 207 -23.78 6.32 -12.82
C PHE A 207 -24.69 5.71 -11.74
N ILE A 208 -25.51 6.50 -11.05
CA ILE A 208 -26.42 6.05 -9.99
C ILE A 208 -27.48 5.11 -10.57
N ASP A 209 -28.06 5.44 -11.71
CA ASP A 209 -29.11 4.66 -12.38
C ASP A 209 -28.61 3.28 -12.80
N SER A 210 -27.30 3.14 -13.12
CA SER A 210 -26.71 1.83 -13.44
C SER A 210 -26.73 0.83 -12.28
N PHE A 211 -27.02 1.26 -11.05
CA PHE A 211 -27.15 0.40 -9.87
C PHE A 211 -28.59 0.05 -9.49
N GLY A 212 -29.59 0.45 -10.29
CA GLY A 212 -31.01 0.06 -10.09
C GLY A 212 -31.54 0.40 -8.69
N GLY A 213 -31.21 1.59 -8.17
CA GLY A 213 -31.65 2.07 -6.85
C GLY A 213 -30.81 1.60 -5.66
N ALA A 214 -29.76 0.76 -5.88
CA ALA A 214 -28.83 0.35 -4.83
C ALA A 214 -27.83 1.45 -4.46
N MET A 215 -27.65 2.47 -5.32
CA MET A 215 -26.72 3.59 -5.13
C MET A 215 -27.52 4.88 -4.96
N ARG A 216 -27.03 5.76 -4.08
CA ARG A 216 -27.54 7.13 -3.96
C ARG A 216 -26.40 8.10 -3.62
N LEU A 217 -26.54 9.35 -4.07
CA LEU A 217 -25.69 10.45 -3.66
C LEU A 217 -26.39 11.28 -2.58
N VAL A 218 -25.63 11.63 -1.55
CA VAL A 218 -26.04 12.62 -0.54
C VAL A 218 -25.14 13.83 -0.73
N GLY A 219 -25.73 14.96 -1.10
CA GLY A 219 -25.03 16.23 -1.29
C GLY A 219 -24.70 16.90 0.06
N GLY A 220 -23.99 18.03 0.01
CA GLY A 220 -23.60 18.83 1.17
C GLY A 220 -22.13 19.26 1.06
N SER A 221 -21.58 19.76 2.17
CA SER A 221 -20.17 20.17 2.26
C SER A 221 -19.19 19.01 2.05
N GLN A 222 -19.62 17.79 2.29
CA GLN A 222 -18.90 16.54 2.00
C GLN A 222 -19.84 15.59 1.26
N PRO A 223 -19.83 15.56 -0.08
CA PRO A 223 -20.68 14.68 -0.84
C PRO A 223 -20.31 13.20 -0.59
N GLN A 224 -21.33 12.34 -0.51
CA GLN A 224 -21.17 10.93 -0.19
C GLN A 224 -21.98 10.07 -1.14
N PHE A 225 -21.36 9.03 -1.70
CA PHE A 225 -22.08 7.93 -2.32
C PHE A 225 -22.41 6.88 -1.26
N ILE A 226 -23.65 6.41 -1.26
CA ILE A 226 -24.11 5.34 -0.37
C ILE A 226 -24.60 4.19 -1.24
N TRP A 227 -23.90 3.07 -1.15
CA TRP A 227 -24.24 1.84 -1.86
C TRP A 227 -24.78 0.80 -0.88
N ARG A 228 -25.96 0.25 -1.19
CA ARG A 228 -26.63 -0.78 -0.39
C ARG A 228 -26.93 -1.99 -1.25
N VAL A 229 -26.43 -3.15 -0.82
CA VAL A 229 -26.67 -4.43 -1.50
C VAL A 229 -27.05 -5.49 -0.50
N THR A 230 -28.03 -6.32 -0.86
CA THR A 230 -28.45 -7.43 -0.01
C THR A 230 -27.36 -8.51 0.06
N LYS A 231 -27.23 -9.18 1.20
CA LYS A 231 -26.35 -10.34 1.36
C LYS A 231 -26.66 -11.49 0.39
N LYS A 232 -27.87 -11.54 -0.15
CA LYS A 232 -28.24 -12.51 -1.20
C LYS A 232 -27.45 -12.32 -2.51
N LYS A 233 -26.99 -11.09 -2.79
CA LYS A 233 -26.19 -10.80 -3.98
C LYS A 233 -24.73 -11.18 -3.78
N TYR A 234 -24.21 -11.06 -2.54
CA TYR A 234 -22.83 -11.38 -2.18
C TYR A 234 -22.83 -12.29 -0.95
N ASN A 235 -22.56 -13.57 -1.17
CA ASN A 235 -22.68 -14.61 -0.15
C ASN A 235 -21.56 -14.55 0.91
N ASN A 236 -20.44 -13.92 0.55
CA ASN A 236 -19.25 -13.85 1.41
C ASN A 236 -18.49 -12.52 1.22
N ALA A 237 -17.55 -12.28 2.11
CA ALA A 237 -16.73 -11.07 2.11
C ALA A 237 -15.91 -10.89 0.80
N GLY A 238 -15.38 -11.97 0.23
CA GLY A 238 -14.62 -11.91 -1.01
C GLY A 238 -15.45 -11.44 -2.20
N GLU A 239 -16.67 -11.93 -2.34
CA GLU A 239 -17.63 -11.48 -3.37
C GLU A 239 -18.01 -10.02 -3.17
N TYR A 240 -18.24 -9.59 -1.92
CA TYR A 240 -18.52 -8.19 -1.61
C TYR A 240 -17.34 -7.27 -1.98
N LEU A 241 -16.09 -7.65 -1.66
CA LEU A 241 -14.91 -6.90 -2.06
C LEU A 241 -14.74 -6.84 -3.59
N THR A 242 -15.08 -7.92 -4.29
CA THR A 242 -15.11 -7.93 -5.76
C THR A 242 -16.15 -6.96 -6.30
N GLY A 243 -17.34 -6.94 -5.72
CA GLY A 243 -18.38 -5.97 -6.08
C GLY A 243 -17.97 -4.52 -5.85
N ILE A 244 -17.23 -4.24 -4.77
CA ILE A 244 -16.65 -2.90 -4.54
C ILE A 244 -15.63 -2.54 -5.63
N LYS A 245 -14.74 -3.46 -6.02
CA LYS A 245 -13.79 -3.20 -7.11
C LYS A 245 -14.47 -2.91 -8.44
N GLU A 246 -15.50 -3.69 -8.79
CA GLU A 246 -16.29 -3.45 -10.00
C GLU A 246 -16.99 -2.09 -9.97
N MET A 247 -17.59 -1.74 -8.83
CA MET A 247 -18.18 -0.42 -8.62
C MET A 247 -17.15 0.71 -8.79
N LEU A 248 -15.97 0.59 -8.19
CA LEU A 248 -14.92 1.59 -8.31
C LEU A 248 -14.39 1.71 -9.75
N LYS A 249 -14.23 0.58 -10.48
CA LYS A 249 -13.89 0.60 -11.92
C LYS A 249 -14.93 1.36 -12.73
N LEU A 250 -16.22 1.10 -12.46
CA LEU A 250 -17.29 1.81 -13.14
C LEU A 250 -17.31 3.30 -12.79
N MET A 251 -17.02 3.63 -11.53
CA MET A 251 -16.92 5.01 -11.05
C MET A 251 -15.75 5.74 -11.73
N GLN A 252 -14.59 5.09 -11.84
CA GLN A 252 -13.44 5.62 -12.55
C GLN A 252 -13.75 5.89 -14.01
N ASN A 253 -14.35 4.93 -14.70
CA ASN A 253 -14.64 5.04 -16.12
C ASN A 253 -15.72 6.10 -16.47
N LYS A 254 -16.72 6.30 -15.58
CA LYS A 254 -17.83 7.22 -15.84
C LYS A 254 -17.66 8.60 -15.24
N LEU A 255 -16.99 8.71 -14.09
CA LEU A 255 -16.96 9.94 -13.30
C LEU A 255 -15.60 10.65 -13.32
N GLN A 256 -14.51 10.03 -13.77
CA GLN A 256 -13.25 10.76 -14.00
C GLN A 256 -13.29 11.54 -15.31
N LEU A 257 -12.79 12.78 -15.25
CA LEU A 257 -12.63 13.71 -16.38
C LEU A 257 -11.38 13.41 -17.20
#